data_a53faa122e475521ed8cec87aa2fb9ac
#
_entry.id   a53faa122e475521ed8cec87aa2fb9ac
#
_cell.length_a   1.000
_cell.length_b   1.000
_cell.length_c   1.000
_cell.angle_alpha   90.00
_cell.angle_beta   90.00
_cell.angle_gamma   90.00
#
_symmetry.space_group_name_H-M   'P 1'
#
loop_
_entity.id
_entity.type
_entity.pdbx_description
1 polymer ?
#
loop_
_entity_poly.entity_id
_entity_poly.type
_entity_poly.pdbx_seq_one_letter_code
_entity_poly.pdbx_strand_id
1 'polypeptide(L)'
;LGRWLAGGVSSVSPGDDPMPTAQLVLMHALEWIQFAAFLAIVGWVVVRPLIQRRPLGFDGLFVIAAFLLNYWDVMDNYWTFSFQYNAHHLNVGSWGGYIPGWQSPQPELWVVPIGFVFGAYTWAFFLAVTSGCALLTYVQNRHPSWGPVRAFGLVFVSNMFIEAIAENVYLRIGAIANIRPYEALTLWDGTQFAWPVYNPILFSLVWTTLTAFRWYRDQDGLTFVERGLPAGRTGQYPSTILRFFAIFAFLQVTYLLLYFLPWNVFAAMRTAPPNVFPSYFPVP
;
A
#
# COMPACT_ATOMS: atom_id res chain seq x y z
N LEU A 1 -18.95 0.49 4.83
CA LEU A 1 -18.45 1.45 5.83
C LEU A 1 -19.58 2.01 6.70
N GLY A 2 -20.66 2.58 6.15
CA GLY A 2 -21.76 3.17 6.96
C GLY A 2 -22.38 2.20 7.97
N ARG A 3 -22.66 0.96 7.58
CA ARG A 3 -23.16 -0.09 8.50
C ARG A 3 -22.15 -0.49 9.55
N TRP A 4 -20.87 -0.59 9.18
CA TRP A 4 -19.77 -0.89 10.10
C TRP A 4 -19.63 0.21 11.17
N LEU A 5 -19.64 1.48 10.76
CA LEU A 5 -19.61 2.61 11.68
C LEU A 5 -20.83 2.65 12.60
N ALA A 6 -22.04 2.34 12.09
CA ALA A 6 -23.27 2.30 12.86
C ALA A 6 -23.35 1.11 13.84
N GLY A 7 -22.68 0.00 13.54
CA GLY A 7 -22.61 -1.20 14.38
C GLY A 7 -21.65 -1.09 15.57
N GLY A 8 -20.89 0.00 15.65
CA GLY A 8 -19.85 0.21 16.66
C GLY A 8 -18.50 -0.37 16.20
N VAL A 9 -17.52 0.50 16.10
CA VAL A 9 -16.13 0.11 15.77
C VAL A 9 -15.45 -0.39 17.03
N SER A 10 -14.97 -1.63 17.04
CA SER A 10 -14.22 -2.24 18.14
C SER A 10 -12.79 -2.59 17.71
N SER A 11 -11.87 -2.58 18.66
CA SER A 11 -10.53 -3.12 18.45
C SER A 11 -10.52 -4.65 18.51
N VAL A 12 -9.56 -5.25 17.85
CA VAL A 12 -9.28 -6.69 17.94
C VAL A 12 -8.28 -6.92 19.06
N SER A 13 -8.57 -7.89 19.95
CA SER A 13 -7.69 -8.23 21.07
C SER A 13 -6.46 -9.03 20.61
N PRO A 14 -5.26 -8.79 21.16
CA PRO A 14 -4.06 -9.54 20.81
C PRO A 14 -4.03 -10.98 21.35
N GLY A 15 -4.98 -11.41 22.19
CA GLY A 15 -4.95 -12.73 22.83
C GLY A 15 -3.94 -12.79 23.98
N ASP A 16 -3.56 -14.03 24.40
CA ASP A 16 -2.82 -14.28 25.65
C ASP A 16 -1.33 -14.58 25.44
N ASP A 17 -0.88 -14.81 24.21
CA ASP A 17 0.53 -15.11 23.96
C ASP A 17 1.40 -13.88 24.21
N PRO A 18 2.52 -14.04 24.96
CA PRO A 18 3.39 -12.92 25.25
C PRO A 18 4.19 -12.49 24.02
N MET A 19 4.21 -11.19 23.76
CA MET A 19 5.11 -10.60 22.75
C MET A 19 6.36 -10.05 23.45
N PRO A 20 7.59 -10.31 22.92
CA PRO A 20 8.81 -9.75 23.48
C PRO A 20 8.77 -8.22 23.53
N THR A 21 9.10 -7.62 24.67
CA THR A 21 9.01 -6.17 24.89
C THR A 21 9.78 -5.36 23.83
N ALA A 22 10.95 -5.85 23.39
CA ALA A 22 11.74 -5.16 22.37
C ALA A 22 11.00 -5.10 21.02
N GLN A 23 10.34 -6.19 20.62
CA GLN A 23 9.53 -6.21 19.38
C GLN A 23 8.33 -5.28 19.49
N LEU A 24 7.64 -5.28 20.64
CA LEU A 24 6.50 -4.39 20.89
C LEU A 24 6.90 -2.91 20.79
N VAL A 25 8.02 -2.53 21.43
CA VAL A 25 8.54 -1.15 21.35
C VAL A 25 8.91 -0.77 19.92
N LEU A 26 9.62 -1.65 19.20
CA LEU A 26 10.00 -1.39 17.80
C LEU A 26 8.79 -1.27 16.90
N MET A 27 7.79 -2.12 17.06
CA MET A 27 6.55 -2.10 16.29
C MET A 27 5.81 -0.77 16.48
N HIS A 28 5.61 -0.33 17.73
CA HIS A 28 4.96 0.96 18.00
C HIS A 28 5.82 2.14 17.53
N ALA A 29 7.13 2.08 17.67
CA ALA A 29 8.01 3.13 17.17
C ALA A 29 7.86 3.29 15.64
N LEU A 30 7.85 2.18 14.89
CA LEU A 30 7.64 2.21 13.44
C LEU A 30 6.23 2.69 13.07
N GLU A 31 5.20 2.29 13.81
CA GLU A 31 3.84 2.76 13.61
C GLU A 31 3.76 4.28 13.70
N TRP A 32 4.35 4.88 14.75
CA TRP A 32 4.36 6.33 14.92
C TRP A 32 5.24 7.06 13.91
N ILE A 33 6.38 6.48 13.52
CA ILE A 33 7.25 7.04 12.46
C ILE A 33 6.48 7.10 11.14
N GLN A 34 5.78 6.04 10.77
CA GLN A 34 4.98 5.99 9.55
C GLN A 34 3.83 6.99 9.58
N PHE A 35 3.14 7.10 10.72
CA PHE A 35 2.08 8.08 10.89
C PHE A 35 2.61 9.52 10.81
N ALA A 36 3.77 9.81 11.39
CA ALA A 36 4.42 11.11 11.27
C ALA A 36 4.84 11.41 9.83
N ALA A 37 5.37 10.44 9.10
CA ALA A 37 5.68 10.57 7.68
C ALA A 37 4.43 10.87 6.83
N PHE A 38 3.31 10.18 7.12
CA PHE A 38 2.02 10.48 6.52
C PHE A 38 1.60 11.95 6.74
N LEU A 39 1.62 12.41 8.00
CA LEU A 39 1.24 13.78 8.33
C LEU A 39 2.17 14.81 7.65
N ALA A 40 3.47 14.54 7.59
CA ALA A 40 4.45 15.43 6.95
C ALA A 40 4.19 15.54 5.43
N ILE A 41 3.95 14.42 4.75
CA ILE A 41 3.68 14.41 3.30
C ILE A 41 2.35 15.08 2.99
N VAL A 42 1.28 14.74 3.71
CA VAL A 42 -0.04 15.38 3.55
C VAL A 42 0.05 16.88 3.84
N GLY A 43 0.74 17.25 4.91
CA GLY A 43 1.01 18.65 5.25
C GLY A 43 1.70 19.40 4.11
N TRP A 44 2.71 18.77 3.50
CA TRP A 44 3.50 19.39 2.44
C TRP A 44 2.75 19.52 1.10
N VAL A 45 2.16 18.41 0.60
CA VAL A 45 1.64 18.39 -0.78
C VAL A 45 0.13 18.65 -0.87
N VAL A 46 -0.61 18.57 0.24
CA VAL A 46 -2.07 18.82 0.27
C VAL A 46 -2.38 20.06 1.10
N VAL A 47 -2.03 20.10 2.38
CA VAL A 47 -2.48 21.17 3.29
C VAL A 47 -1.83 22.50 2.96
N ARG A 48 -0.51 22.54 2.75
CA ARG A 48 0.22 23.76 2.42
C ARG A 48 -0.29 24.48 1.15
N PRO A 49 -0.51 23.79 0.01
CA PRO A 49 -1.13 24.44 -1.16
C PRO A 49 -2.51 25.00 -0.87
N LEU A 50 -3.36 24.27 -0.13
CA LEU A 50 -4.71 24.74 0.22
C LEU A 50 -4.68 26.00 1.10
N ILE A 51 -3.80 26.04 2.12
CA ILE A 51 -3.60 27.24 2.94
C ILE A 51 -3.14 28.42 2.08
N GLN A 52 -2.28 28.17 1.09
CA GLN A 52 -1.78 29.16 0.15
C GLN A 52 -2.81 29.52 -0.96
N ARG A 53 -4.02 28.95 -0.88
CA ARG A 53 -5.09 29.13 -1.89
C ARG A 53 -4.65 28.76 -3.31
N ARG A 54 -3.74 27.80 -3.44
CA ARG A 54 -3.28 27.25 -4.72
C ARG A 54 -4.04 25.96 -5.04
N PRO A 55 -4.33 25.68 -6.31
CA PRO A 55 -4.90 24.41 -6.70
C PRO A 55 -3.93 23.27 -6.37
N LEU A 56 -4.48 22.09 -6.06
CA LEU A 56 -3.67 20.89 -5.85
C LEU A 56 -2.99 20.48 -7.15
N GLY A 57 -1.68 20.35 -7.10
CA GLY A 57 -0.90 19.77 -8.18
C GLY A 57 -1.05 18.24 -8.22
N PHE A 58 -0.37 17.60 -9.20
CA PHE A 58 -0.36 16.14 -9.33
C PHE A 58 -0.02 15.43 -8.01
N ASP A 59 1.04 15.84 -7.33
CA ASP A 59 1.52 15.18 -6.11
C ASP A 59 0.46 15.21 -4.98
N GLY A 60 -0.28 16.31 -4.84
CA GLY A 60 -1.38 16.40 -3.87
C GLY A 60 -2.55 15.48 -4.22
N LEU A 61 -2.96 15.45 -5.49
CA LEU A 61 -4.01 14.56 -5.98
C LEU A 61 -3.60 13.09 -5.89
N PHE A 62 -2.34 12.79 -6.22
CA PHE A 62 -1.77 11.45 -6.11
C PHE A 62 -1.77 10.94 -4.66
N VAL A 63 -1.34 11.77 -3.70
CA VAL A 63 -1.31 11.41 -2.28
C VAL A 63 -2.72 11.12 -1.74
N ILE A 64 -3.72 11.92 -2.11
CA ILE A 64 -5.13 11.64 -1.72
C ILE A 64 -5.62 10.34 -2.36
N ALA A 65 -5.31 10.11 -3.64
CA ALA A 65 -5.68 8.88 -4.34
C ALA A 65 -4.96 7.65 -3.75
N ALA A 66 -3.68 7.76 -3.40
CA ALA A 66 -2.89 6.71 -2.77
C ALA A 66 -3.41 6.38 -1.36
N PHE A 67 -3.78 7.39 -0.56
CA PHE A 67 -4.45 7.17 0.72
C PHE A 67 -5.69 6.29 0.57
N LEU A 68 -6.48 6.48 -0.47
CA LEU A 68 -7.68 5.67 -0.71
C LEU A 68 -7.39 4.24 -1.17
N LEU A 69 -6.13 3.91 -1.53
CA LEU A 69 -5.73 2.52 -1.80
C LEU A 69 -5.75 1.64 -0.54
N ASN A 70 -5.74 2.21 0.68
CA ASN A 70 -5.84 1.42 1.90
C ASN A 70 -7.13 0.57 1.99
N TYR A 71 -8.14 0.87 1.17
CA TYR A 71 -9.30 0.00 0.99
C TYR A 71 -8.92 -1.41 0.51
N TRP A 72 -7.93 -1.52 -0.38
CA TRP A 72 -7.47 -2.80 -0.92
C TRP A 72 -6.77 -3.66 0.12
N ASP A 73 -6.19 -3.06 1.15
CA ASP A 73 -5.55 -3.78 2.23
C ASP A 73 -6.51 -4.75 2.94
N VAL A 74 -7.76 -4.31 3.21
CA VAL A 74 -8.83 -5.19 3.67
C VAL A 74 -9.21 -6.22 2.60
N MET A 75 -9.29 -5.79 1.34
CA MET A 75 -9.69 -6.64 0.21
C MET A 75 -8.68 -7.74 -0.10
N ASP A 76 -7.40 -7.61 0.27
CA ASP A 76 -6.39 -8.67 0.09
C ASP A 76 -6.76 -9.97 0.82
N ASN A 77 -7.68 -9.89 1.78
CA ASN A 77 -8.27 -11.05 2.46
C ASN A 77 -9.68 -11.42 1.97
N TYR A 78 -10.13 -10.93 0.81
CA TYR A 78 -11.50 -11.10 0.33
C TYR A 78 -11.88 -12.56 0.07
N TRP A 79 -11.03 -13.33 -0.60
CA TRP A 79 -11.28 -14.74 -0.93
C TRP A 79 -10.80 -15.70 0.13
N THR A 80 -9.62 -15.43 0.69
CA THR A 80 -9.01 -16.25 1.73
C THR A 80 -8.36 -15.34 2.77
N PHE A 81 -8.27 -15.82 4.00
CA PHE A 81 -7.53 -15.11 5.05
C PHE A 81 -6.02 -15.29 4.80
N SER A 82 -5.42 -14.41 4.02
CA SER A 82 -4.08 -14.56 3.46
C SER A 82 -2.99 -13.81 4.22
N PHE A 83 -3.36 -12.74 4.92
CA PHE A 83 -2.44 -11.81 5.58
C PHE A 83 -3.06 -11.29 6.87
N GLN A 84 -2.23 -10.95 7.88
CA GLN A 84 -2.70 -10.41 9.14
C GLN A 84 -1.71 -9.40 9.74
N TYR A 85 -2.24 -8.38 10.39
CA TYR A 85 -1.50 -7.49 11.26
C TYR A 85 -1.50 -7.98 12.71
N ASN A 86 -0.49 -7.56 13.46
CA ASN A 86 -0.43 -7.79 14.89
C ASN A 86 -1.49 -6.95 15.62
N ALA A 87 -2.30 -7.59 16.47
CA ALA A 87 -3.37 -6.90 17.19
C ALA A 87 -2.89 -5.98 18.32
N HIS A 88 -1.61 -5.96 18.63
CA HIS A 88 -1.02 -4.93 19.51
C HIS A 88 -0.90 -3.55 18.86
N HIS A 89 -1.02 -3.44 17.52
CA HIS A 89 -1.14 -2.13 16.88
C HIS A 89 -2.35 -1.35 17.43
N LEU A 90 -2.31 -0.03 17.34
CA LEU A 90 -3.51 0.80 17.48
C LEU A 90 -4.46 0.44 16.34
N ASN A 91 -5.48 -0.36 16.62
CA ASN A 91 -6.25 -1.03 15.59
C ASN A 91 -7.77 -0.90 15.76
N VAL A 92 -8.45 -1.20 14.66
CA VAL A 92 -9.88 -1.49 14.63
C VAL A 92 -10.11 -2.79 13.86
N GLY A 93 -11.21 -3.49 14.17
CA GLY A 93 -11.66 -4.63 13.40
C GLY A 93 -12.10 -4.22 12.00
N SER A 94 -11.90 -5.12 11.03
CA SER A 94 -12.13 -4.84 9.63
C SER A 94 -13.62 -4.66 9.29
N TRP A 95 -13.87 -3.91 8.23
CA TRP A 95 -15.20 -3.78 7.60
C TRP A 95 -15.51 -4.88 6.57
N GLY A 96 -14.63 -5.91 6.47
CA GLY A 96 -14.75 -7.00 5.49
C GLY A 96 -16.12 -7.67 5.49
N GLY A 97 -16.68 -7.96 6.66
CA GLY A 97 -18.01 -8.60 6.81
C GLY A 97 -19.18 -7.80 6.25
N TYR A 98 -19.00 -6.52 5.92
CA TYR A 98 -20.01 -5.66 5.29
C TYR A 98 -19.83 -5.52 3.76
N ILE A 99 -18.83 -6.19 3.20
CA ILE A 99 -18.55 -6.20 1.75
C ILE A 99 -19.37 -7.32 1.12
N PRO A 100 -20.23 -7.01 0.11
CA PRO A 100 -21.00 -8.05 -0.59
C PRO A 100 -20.11 -9.12 -1.21
N GLY A 101 -20.46 -10.39 -1.01
CA GLY A 101 -19.72 -11.53 -1.57
C GLY A 101 -18.42 -11.89 -0.84
N TRP A 102 -18.14 -11.29 0.31
CA TRP A 102 -16.97 -11.66 1.12
C TRP A 102 -16.95 -13.16 1.42
N GLN A 103 -15.83 -13.84 1.18
CA GLN A 103 -15.71 -15.30 1.27
C GLN A 103 -14.79 -15.77 2.40
N SER A 104 -13.83 -14.95 2.79
CA SER A 104 -12.90 -15.28 3.86
C SER A 104 -13.64 -15.44 5.21
N PRO A 105 -13.33 -16.45 6.03
CA PRO A 105 -13.98 -16.65 7.32
C PRO A 105 -13.65 -15.52 8.29
N GLN A 106 -14.57 -15.27 9.25
CA GLN A 106 -14.39 -14.39 10.39
C GLN A 106 -13.71 -13.04 10.08
N PRO A 107 -14.27 -12.23 9.14
CA PRO A 107 -13.65 -10.97 8.71
C PRO A 107 -13.44 -9.97 9.85
N GLU A 108 -14.16 -10.11 10.96
CA GLU A 108 -14.03 -9.29 12.17
C GLU A 108 -12.69 -9.50 12.91
N LEU A 109 -12.03 -10.64 12.73
CA LEU A 109 -10.71 -10.90 13.30
C LEU A 109 -9.58 -10.20 12.54
N TRP A 110 -9.85 -9.71 11.32
CA TRP A 110 -8.81 -9.04 10.57
C TRP A 110 -8.54 -7.65 11.14
N VAL A 111 -7.28 -7.43 11.52
CA VAL A 111 -6.79 -6.21 12.18
C VAL A 111 -6.53 -5.12 11.16
N VAL A 112 -7.09 -3.93 11.35
CA VAL A 112 -6.76 -2.71 10.59
C VAL A 112 -5.97 -1.77 11.48
N PRO A 113 -4.63 -1.73 11.39
CA PRO A 113 -3.80 -0.84 12.19
C PRO A 113 -3.86 0.58 11.62
N ILE A 114 -4.47 1.50 12.35
CA ILE A 114 -4.76 2.87 11.90
C ILE A 114 -3.47 3.64 11.57
N GLY A 115 -2.50 3.61 12.48
CA GLY A 115 -1.25 4.34 12.31
C GLY A 115 -0.35 3.77 11.22
N PHE A 116 -0.37 2.45 11.06
CA PHE A 116 0.47 1.75 10.12
C PHE A 116 -0.09 1.82 8.68
N VAL A 117 -1.33 1.37 8.47
CA VAL A 117 -1.94 1.23 7.13
C VAL A 117 -2.13 2.58 6.45
N PHE A 118 -2.71 3.56 7.16
CA PHE A 118 -2.90 4.89 6.57
C PHE A 118 -1.57 5.55 6.22
N GLY A 119 -0.53 5.33 7.03
CA GLY A 119 0.81 5.76 6.72
C GLY A 119 1.36 5.07 5.47
N ALA A 120 1.41 3.75 5.44
CA ALA A 120 2.08 2.96 4.41
C ALA A 120 1.55 3.26 3.00
N TYR A 121 0.24 3.24 2.78
CA TYR A 121 -0.34 3.54 1.47
C TYR A 121 -0.10 4.97 0.98
N THR A 122 0.22 5.90 1.88
CA THR A 122 0.52 7.29 1.52
C THR A 122 2.02 7.52 1.35
N TRP A 123 2.79 7.35 2.44
CA TRP A 123 4.20 7.72 2.41
C TRP A 123 5.04 6.77 1.56
N ALA A 124 4.79 5.44 1.62
CA ALA A 124 5.59 4.48 0.87
C ALA A 124 5.34 4.64 -0.64
N PHE A 125 4.07 4.76 -1.06
CA PHE A 125 3.75 5.01 -2.47
C PHE A 125 4.33 6.33 -2.97
N PHE A 126 4.18 7.41 -2.19
CA PHE A 126 4.72 8.72 -2.57
C PHE A 126 6.25 8.70 -2.66
N LEU A 127 6.93 8.12 -1.67
CA LEU A 127 8.39 8.04 -1.67
C LEU A 127 8.92 7.09 -2.75
N ALA A 128 8.32 5.91 -2.96
CA ALA A 128 8.72 4.98 -4.01
C ALA A 128 8.63 5.64 -5.40
N VAL A 129 7.52 6.35 -5.67
CA VAL A 129 7.30 7.03 -6.94
C VAL A 129 8.22 8.24 -7.12
N THR A 130 8.42 9.05 -6.09
CA THR A 130 9.28 10.24 -6.17
C THR A 130 10.76 9.88 -6.23
N SER A 131 11.21 8.90 -5.43
CA SER A 131 12.59 8.39 -5.51
C SER A 131 12.86 7.69 -6.82
N GLY A 132 11.88 6.94 -7.37
CA GLY A 132 11.96 6.35 -8.70
C GLY A 132 12.15 7.42 -9.79
N CYS A 133 11.41 8.53 -9.74
CA CYS A 133 11.60 9.66 -10.65
C CYS A 133 12.99 10.33 -10.46
N ALA A 134 13.46 10.46 -9.22
CA ALA A 134 14.80 10.99 -8.94
C ALA A 134 15.89 10.07 -9.51
N LEU A 135 15.73 8.75 -9.36
CA LEU A 135 16.63 7.76 -9.94
C LEU A 135 16.63 7.83 -11.48
N LEU A 136 15.47 7.98 -12.12
CA LEU A 136 15.38 8.18 -13.58
C LEU A 136 16.10 9.45 -14.03
N THR A 137 15.95 10.56 -13.29
CA THR A 137 16.69 11.80 -13.57
C THR A 137 18.21 11.58 -13.47
N TYR A 138 18.66 10.88 -12.42
CA TYR A 138 20.07 10.54 -12.24
C TYR A 138 20.59 9.69 -13.42
N VAL A 139 19.84 8.65 -13.80
CA VAL A 139 20.20 7.76 -14.92
C VAL A 139 20.28 8.53 -16.24
N GLN A 140 19.30 9.40 -16.54
CA GLN A 140 19.34 10.20 -17.77
C GLN A 140 20.57 11.12 -17.84
N ASN A 141 20.94 11.71 -16.72
CA ASN A 141 22.09 12.61 -16.65
C ASN A 141 23.43 11.86 -16.74
N ARG A 142 23.52 10.67 -16.15
CA ARG A 142 24.78 9.92 -16.07
C ARG A 142 24.96 8.92 -17.21
N HIS A 143 23.88 8.38 -17.72
CA HIS A 143 23.82 7.35 -18.74
C HIS A 143 22.80 7.70 -19.83
N PRO A 144 23.00 8.77 -20.61
CA PRO A 144 22.02 9.26 -21.59
C PRO A 144 21.74 8.24 -22.72
N SER A 145 22.62 7.25 -22.89
CA SER A 145 22.44 6.15 -23.86
C SER A 145 21.50 5.03 -23.38
N TRP A 146 21.07 5.06 -22.11
CA TRP A 146 20.16 4.04 -21.61
C TRP A 146 18.76 4.28 -22.14
N GLY A 147 18.19 3.28 -22.80
CA GLY A 147 16.79 3.30 -23.20
C GLY A 147 15.83 3.10 -21.99
N PRO A 148 14.53 3.36 -22.19
CA PRO A 148 13.52 3.29 -21.14
C PRO A 148 13.52 1.95 -20.38
N VAL A 149 13.67 0.83 -21.09
CA VAL A 149 13.64 -0.52 -20.49
C VAL A 149 14.73 -0.68 -19.41
N ARG A 150 15.96 -0.22 -19.69
CA ARG A 150 17.04 -0.30 -18.70
C ARG A 150 16.81 0.64 -17.53
N ALA A 151 16.36 1.86 -17.80
CA ALA A 151 16.12 2.86 -16.76
C ALA A 151 14.98 2.43 -15.80
N PHE A 152 13.85 2.01 -16.33
CA PHE A 152 12.74 1.50 -15.53
C PHE A 152 13.03 0.13 -14.91
N GLY A 153 13.83 -0.71 -15.56
CA GLY A 153 14.33 -1.95 -14.97
C GLY A 153 15.15 -1.71 -13.71
N LEU A 154 15.99 -0.65 -13.69
CA LEU A 154 16.71 -0.26 -12.47
C LEU A 154 15.76 0.23 -11.36
N VAL A 155 14.73 1.03 -11.70
CA VAL A 155 13.71 1.46 -10.74
C VAL A 155 12.98 0.25 -10.15
N PHE A 156 12.57 -0.70 -10.99
CA PHE A 156 11.92 -1.93 -10.57
C PHE A 156 12.78 -2.73 -9.58
N VAL A 157 14.03 -2.99 -9.93
CA VAL A 157 14.96 -3.73 -9.07
C VAL A 157 15.22 -3.00 -7.76
N SER A 158 15.38 -1.66 -7.81
CA SER A 158 15.56 -0.85 -6.59
C SER A 158 14.35 -0.93 -5.65
N ASN A 159 13.14 -0.80 -6.19
CA ASN A 159 11.90 -0.94 -5.43
C ASN A 159 11.76 -2.34 -4.84
N MET A 160 12.10 -3.39 -5.60
CA MET A 160 12.06 -4.78 -5.15
C MET A 160 12.97 -5.02 -3.94
N PHE A 161 14.19 -4.49 -3.95
CA PHE A 161 15.10 -4.61 -2.81
C PHE A 161 14.63 -3.82 -1.60
N ILE A 162 14.10 -2.60 -1.80
CA ILE A 162 13.56 -1.77 -0.71
C ILE A 162 12.39 -2.49 -0.04
N GLU A 163 11.44 -3.01 -0.83
CA GLU A 163 10.29 -3.72 -0.31
C GLU A 163 10.69 -5.02 0.38
N ALA A 164 11.58 -5.81 -0.22
CA ALA A 164 12.10 -7.04 0.40
C ALA A 164 12.73 -6.79 1.78
N ILE A 165 13.48 -5.69 1.93
CA ILE A 165 14.07 -5.32 3.22
C ILE A 165 12.98 -4.86 4.19
N ALA A 166 12.07 -3.98 3.76
CA ALA A 166 11.02 -3.43 4.62
C ALA A 166 10.09 -4.53 5.13
N GLU A 167 9.59 -5.41 4.25
CA GLU A 167 8.71 -6.51 4.64
C GLU A 167 9.40 -7.46 5.61
N ASN A 168 10.67 -7.83 5.37
CA ASN A 168 11.40 -8.70 6.30
C ASN A 168 11.63 -8.03 7.66
N VAL A 169 11.84 -6.71 7.72
CA VAL A 169 11.88 -5.99 9.00
C VAL A 169 10.52 -6.11 9.72
N TYR A 170 9.41 -5.86 9.02
CA TYR A 170 8.07 -5.97 9.62
C TYR A 170 7.73 -7.38 10.11
N LEU A 171 8.08 -8.41 9.35
CA LEU A 171 7.92 -9.81 9.76
C LEU A 171 8.76 -10.13 11.01
N ARG A 172 10.02 -9.69 11.07
CA ARG A 172 10.94 -10.01 12.17
C ARG A 172 10.61 -9.29 13.47
N ILE A 173 10.06 -8.09 13.40
CA ILE A 173 9.55 -7.40 14.61
C ILE A 173 8.15 -7.87 15.00
N GLY A 174 7.51 -8.72 14.20
CA GLY A 174 6.16 -9.23 14.48
C GLY A 174 5.05 -8.21 14.23
N ALA A 175 5.24 -7.24 13.33
CA ALA A 175 4.21 -6.28 12.98
C ALA A 175 3.15 -6.84 12.03
N ILE A 176 3.57 -7.79 11.17
CA ILE A 176 2.74 -8.43 10.13
C ILE A 176 3.01 -9.94 10.08
N ALA A 177 2.09 -10.68 9.48
CA ALA A 177 2.24 -12.11 9.21
C ALA A 177 1.54 -12.51 7.90
N ASN A 178 2.20 -13.34 7.10
CA ASN A 178 1.63 -13.94 5.91
C ASN A 178 0.99 -15.28 6.29
N ILE A 179 -0.34 -15.33 6.33
CA ILE A 179 -1.11 -16.47 6.87
C ILE A 179 -1.18 -17.61 5.87
N ARG A 180 -1.44 -17.31 4.60
CA ARG A 180 -1.58 -18.30 3.54
C ARG A 180 -0.77 -17.92 2.29
N PRO A 181 0.55 -17.69 2.41
CA PRO A 181 1.35 -17.45 1.22
C PRO A 181 1.46 -18.75 0.41
N TYR A 182 1.64 -18.67 -0.91
CA TYR A 182 1.84 -19.86 -1.76
C TYR A 182 3.18 -20.54 -1.38
N GLU A 183 3.12 -21.75 -0.86
CA GLU A 183 4.24 -22.47 -0.25
C GLU A 183 5.44 -22.64 -1.14
N ALA A 184 5.23 -22.88 -2.46
CA ALA A 184 6.33 -23.10 -3.40
C ALA A 184 7.18 -21.84 -3.66
N LEU A 185 6.66 -20.65 -3.37
CA LEU A 185 7.32 -19.35 -3.54
C LEU A 185 7.45 -18.59 -2.22
N THR A 186 7.59 -19.30 -1.11
CA THR A 186 7.66 -18.72 0.24
C THR A 186 8.88 -19.21 0.98
N LEU A 187 9.72 -18.31 1.42
CA LEU A 187 10.81 -18.62 2.35
C LEU A 187 10.26 -18.72 3.78
N TRP A 188 10.81 -19.63 4.58
CA TRP A 188 10.40 -19.90 5.98
C TRP A 188 8.91 -20.23 6.13
N ASP A 189 8.32 -20.89 5.11
CA ASP A 189 6.94 -21.38 5.19
C ASP A 189 6.77 -22.29 6.40
N GLY A 190 5.57 -22.33 6.99
CA GLY A 190 5.32 -23.04 8.25
C GLY A 190 5.69 -22.26 9.51
N THR A 191 6.24 -21.06 9.40
CA THR A 191 6.61 -20.19 10.53
C THR A 191 5.90 -18.84 10.49
N GLN A 192 5.90 -18.12 11.63
CA GLN A 192 5.40 -16.74 11.68
C GLN A 192 6.21 -15.74 10.79
N PHE A 193 7.36 -16.16 10.29
CA PHE A 193 8.25 -15.35 9.45
C PHE A 193 8.14 -15.72 7.97
N ALA A 194 7.10 -16.46 7.60
CA ALA A 194 6.86 -16.85 6.21
C ALA A 194 6.86 -15.64 5.29
N TRP A 195 7.78 -15.64 4.32
CA TRP A 195 7.99 -14.52 3.41
C TRP A 195 7.79 -14.93 1.95
N PRO A 196 6.70 -14.49 1.31
CA PRO A 196 6.43 -14.74 -0.09
C PRO A 196 7.34 -13.89 -0.97
N VAL A 197 8.27 -14.52 -1.69
CA VAL A 197 9.23 -13.81 -2.55
C VAL A 197 8.58 -13.09 -3.73
N TYR A 198 7.32 -13.39 -4.04
CA TYR A 198 6.54 -12.69 -5.03
C TYR A 198 5.98 -11.34 -4.54
N ASN A 199 5.86 -11.11 -3.23
CA ASN A 199 5.30 -9.87 -2.70
C ASN A 199 6.12 -8.63 -3.10
N PRO A 200 7.45 -8.56 -2.91
CA PRO A 200 8.25 -7.44 -3.38
C PRO A 200 8.24 -7.28 -4.90
N ILE A 201 8.03 -8.34 -5.66
CA ILE A 201 7.87 -8.27 -7.12
C ILE A 201 6.56 -7.55 -7.47
N LEU A 202 5.44 -7.92 -6.84
CA LEU A 202 4.13 -7.32 -7.10
C LEU A 202 4.12 -5.83 -6.72
N PHE A 203 4.60 -5.46 -5.53
CA PHE A 203 4.72 -4.06 -5.14
C PHE A 203 5.62 -3.26 -6.07
N SER A 204 6.74 -3.85 -6.51
CA SER A 204 7.65 -3.18 -7.44
C SER A 204 7.03 -2.95 -8.81
N LEU A 205 6.19 -3.86 -9.29
CA LEU A 205 5.39 -3.64 -10.51
C LEU A 205 4.46 -2.44 -10.35
N VAL A 206 3.73 -2.36 -9.24
CA VAL A 206 2.84 -1.22 -8.94
C VAL A 206 3.65 0.07 -8.88
N TRP A 207 4.68 0.17 -8.03
CA TRP A 207 5.45 1.39 -7.82
C TRP A 207 6.20 1.84 -9.05
N THR A 208 6.73 0.92 -9.86
CA THR A 208 7.39 1.26 -11.12
C THR A 208 6.39 1.77 -12.16
N THR A 209 5.20 1.18 -12.24
CA THR A 209 4.11 1.66 -13.09
C THR A 209 3.67 3.07 -12.68
N LEU A 210 3.50 3.32 -11.38
CA LEU A 210 3.16 4.64 -10.86
C LEU A 210 4.32 5.66 -11.02
N THR A 211 5.57 5.19 -10.98
CA THR A 211 6.73 6.02 -11.33
C THR A 211 6.68 6.44 -12.79
N ALA A 212 6.40 5.52 -13.71
CA ALA A 212 6.22 5.85 -15.12
C ALA A 212 5.04 6.80 -15.33
N PHE A 213 3.94 6.58 -14.63
CA PHE A 213 2.77 7.45 -14.64
C PHE A 213 3.12 8.90 -14.25
N ARG A 214 3.88 9.09 -13.18
CA ARG A 214 4.36 10.41 -12.74
C ARG A 214 5.44 10.99 -13.66
N TRP A 215 6.27 10.15 -14.24
CA TRP A 215 7.38 10.55 -15.09
C TRP A 215 6.94 11.12 -16.43
N TYR A 216 6.00 10.45 -17.12
CA TYR A 216 5.54 10.82 -18.46
C TYR A 216 4.43 11.89 -18.44
N ARG A 217 4.69 13.01 -17.74
CA ARG A 217 3.82 14.19 -17.80
C ARG A 217 4.23 15.09 -18.97
N ASP A 218 3.25 15.79 -19.55
CA ASP A 218 3.49 16.75 -20.62
C ASP A 218 4.02 18.09 -20.07
N GLN A 219 4.13 19.10 -20.95
CA GLN A 219 4.63 20.43 -20.60
C GLN A 219 3.71 21.18 -19.62
N ASP A 220 2.42 20.84 -19.61
CA ASP A 220 1.44 21.37 -18.65
C ASP A 220 1.42 20.60 -17.33
N GLY A 221 2.27 19.58 -17.19
CA GLY A 221 2.35 18.71 -16.01
C GLY A 221 1.21 17.70 -15.91
N LEU A 222 0.48 17.44 -17.01
CA LEU A 222 -0.63 16.49 -17.06
C LEU A 222 -0.13 15.09 -17.48
N THR A 223 -0.63 14.07 -16.80
CA THR A 223 -0.42 12.69 -17.19
C THR A 223 -1.34 12.29 -18.36
N PHE A 224 -1.08 11.12 -18.96
CA PHE A 224 -1.87 10.67 -20.10
C PHE A 224 -3.36 10.45 -19.77
N VAL A 225 -3.71 10.15 -18.52
CA VAL A 225 -5.14 10.02 -18.10
C VAL A 225 -5.80 11.37 -17.85
N GLU A 226 -5.03 12.42 -17.66
CA GLU A 226 -5.54 13.79 -17.45
C GLU A 226 -5.71 14.56 -18.77
N ARG A 227 -5.05 14.11 -19.86
CA ARG A 227 -5.12 14.72 -21.16
C ARG A 227 -6.53 14.55 -21.76
N GLY A 228 -7.04 15.60 -22.36
CA GLY A 228 -8.37 15.59 -22.97
C GLY A 228 -9.53 15.74 -21.99
N LEU A 229 -9.28 15.89 -20.69
CA LEU A 229 -10.33 16.25 -19.73
C LEU A 229 -10.86 17.67 -20.03
N PRO A 230 -12.17 17.92 -19.83
CA PRO A 230 -12.76 19.24 -20.03
C PRO A 230 -12.06 20.30 -19.18
N ALA A 231 -11.86 21.47 -19.77
CA ALA A 231 -11.32 22.63 -19.08
C ALA A 231 -12.18 22.98 -17.84
N GLY A 232 -11.53 23.34 -16.76
CA GLY A 232 -12.22 23.83 -15.56
C GLY A 232 -12.82 25.24 -15.77
N ARG A 233 -13.48 25.76 -14.74
CA ARG A 233 -14.11 27.10 -14.77
C ARG A 233 -13.15 28.25 -15.13
N THR A 234 -11.85 28.07 -14.92
CA THR A 234 -10.79 29.03 -15.24
C THR A 234 -10.28 28.95 -16.69
N GLY A 235 -10.74 27.97 -17.46
CA GLY A 235 -10.52 27.88 -18.91
C GLY A 235 -9.17 27.31 -19.37
N GLN A 236 -8.15 27.20 -18.51
CA GLN A 236 -6.81 26.77 -18.93
C GLN A 236 -6.45 25.31 -18.58
N TYR A 237 -6.96 24.83 -17.45
CA TYR A 237 -6.64 23.48 -16.96
C TYR A 237 -7.90 22.65 -16.72
N PRO A 238 -7.81 21.33 -16.79
CA PRO A 238 -8.91 20.45 -16.41
C PRO A 238 -9.35 20.71 -14.96
N SER A 239 -10.63 20.46 -14.67
CA SER A 239 -11.16 20.54 -13.31
C SER A 239 -10.35 19.67 -12.35
N THR A 240 -9.96 20.20 -11.20
CA THR A 240 -9.23 19.46 -10.14
C THR A 240 -9.95 18.18 -9.75
N ILE A 241 -11.29 18.20 -9.73
CA ILE A 241 -12.11 17.01 -9.40
C ILE A 241 -11.97 15.94 -10.48
N LEU A 242 -12.05 16.32 -11.76
CA LEU A 242 -11.89 15.36 -12.86
C LEU A 242 -10.48 14.80 -12.92
N ARG A 243 -9.46 15.62 -12.69
CA ARG A 243 -8.07 15.17 -12.56
C ARG A 243 -7.91 14.18 -11.43
N PHE A 244 -8.49 14.47 -10.25
CA PHE A 244 -8.48 13.56 -9.12
C PHE A 244 -9.08 12.20 -9.50
N PHE A 245 -10.28 12.17 -10.10
CA PHE A 245 -10.92 10.91 -10.47
C PHE A 245 -10.13 10.13 -11.53
N ALA A 246 -9.50 10.81 -12.49
CA ALA A 246 -8.66 10.17 -13.49
C ALA A 246 -7.42 9.52 -12.87
N ILE A 247 -6.71 10.24 -11.99
CA ILE A 247 -5.56 9.73 -11.23
C ILE A 247 -6.00 8.58 -10.31
N PHE A 248 -7.07 8.77 -9.55
CA PHE A 248 -7.63 7.77 -8.66
C PHE A 248 -7.97 6.47 -9.40
N ALA A 249 -8.71 6.55 -10.51
CA ALA A 249 -9.07 5.39 -11.30
C ALA A 249 -7.83 4.64 -11.81
N PHE A 250 -6.80 5.36 -12.26
CA PHE A 250 -5.55 4.74 -12.71
C PHE A 250 -4.84 3.99 -11.58
N LEU A 251 -4.75 4.58 -10.38
CA LEU A 251 -4.16 3.91 -9.21
C LEU A 251 -4.96 2.66 -8.82
N GLN A 252 -6.30 2.75 -8.78
CA GLN A 252 -7.17 1.61 -8.45
C GLN A 252 -6.97 0.45 -9.43
N VAL A 253 -7.00 0.73 -10.74
CA VAL A 253 -6.81 -0.30 -11.77
C VAL A 253 -5.40 -0.89 -11.72
N THR A 254 -4.38 -0.06 -11.51
CA THR A 254 -2.99 -0.51 -11.37
C THR A 254 -2.84 -1.47 -10.19
N TYR A 255 -3.38 -1.10 -9.02
CA TYR A 255 -3.31 -1.95 -7.83
C TYR A 255 -4.11 -3.24 -8.02
N LEU A 256 -5.32 -3.14 -8.54
CA LEU A 256 -6.18 -4.29 -8.83
C LEU A 256 -5.45 -5.33 -9.70
N LEU A 257 -4.86 -4.89 -10.82
CA LEU A 257 -4.30 -5.81 -11.81
C LEU A 257 -2.90 -6.32 -11.43
N LEU A 258 -2.07 -5.48 -10.81
CA LEU A 258 -0.66 -5.82 -10.58
C LEU A 258 -0.38 -6.32 -9.15
N TYR A 259 -1.30 -6.12 -8.21
CA TYR A 259 -1.14 -6.57 -6.83
C TYR A 259 -2.30 -7.44 -6.37
N PHE A 260 -3.51 -6.90 -6.24
CA PHE A 260 -4.65 -7.59 -5.64
C PHE A 260 -4.98 -8.92 -6.31
N LEU A 261 -5.14 -8.93 -7.63
CA LEU A 261 -5.48 -10.18 -8.35
C LEU A 261 -4.37 -11.22 -8.23
N PRO A 262 -3.07 -10.91 -8.54
CA PRO A 262 -2.00 -11.88 -8.36
C PRO A 262 -1.84 -12.37 -6.91
N TRP A 263 -1.94 -11.49 -5.93
CA TRP A 263 -1.87 -11.85 -4.51
C TRP A 263 -2.92 -12.89 -4.14
N ASN A 264 -4.17 -12.63 -4.47
CA ASN A 264 -5.28 -13.55 -4.16
C ASN A 264 -5.19 -14.86 -4.96
N VAL A 265 -4.68 -14.83 -6.20
CA VAL A 265 -4.41 -16.06 -6.97
C VAL A 265 -3.36 -16.92 -6.26
N PHE A 266 -2.24 -16.35 -5.82
CA PHE A 266 -1.22 -17.08 -5.06
C PHE A 266 -1.79 -17.62 -3.75
N ALA A 267 -2.57 -16.84 -3.00
CA ALA A 267 -3.20 -17.31 -1.78
C ALA A 267 -4.18 -18.48 -2.03
N ALA A 268 -4.90 -18.45 -3.15
CA ALA A 268 -5.81 -19.54 -3.56
C ALA A 268 -5.05 -20.81 -4.03
N MET A 269 -3.82 -20.68 -4.51
CA MET A 269 -2.99 -21.82 -4.93
C MET A 269 -2.39 -22.60 -3.76
N ARG A 270 -2.40 -22.06 -2.55
CA ARG A 270 -1.86 -22.76 -1.37
C ARG A 270 -2.63 -24.04 -1.09
N THR A 271 -1.91 -25.15 -1.00
CA THR A 271 -2.42 -26.49 -0.66
C THR A 271 -1.99 -26.91 0.74
N ALA A 272 -0.89 -26.39 1.25
CA ALA A 272 -0.40 -26.67 2.60
C ALA A 272 -1.35 -26.09 3.68
N PRO A 273 -1.37 -26.65 4.90
CA PRO A 273 -2.08 -26.07 6.03
C PRO A 273 -1.64 -24.61 6.28
N PRO A 274 -2.49 -23.78 6.88
CA PRO A 274 -2.07 -22.44 7.32
C PRO A 274 -0.87 -22.53 8.28
N ASN A 275 -0.03 -21.51 8.27
CA ASN A 275 1.06 -21.40 9.25
C ASN A 275 0.47 -21.23 10.66
N VAL A 276 1.24 -21.63 11.67
CA VAL A 276 0.85 -21.44 13.08
C VAL A 276 1.43 -20.12 13.58
N PHE A 277 0.58 -19.32 14.21
CA PHE A 277 0.91 -17.98 14.69
C PHE A 277 0.60 -17.84 16.17
N PRO A 278 1.34 -16.99 16.90
CA PRO A 278 0.94 -16.52 18.22
C PRO A 278 -0.43 -15.82 18.16
N SER A 279 -1.16 -15.83 19.27
CA SER A 279 -2.54 -15.29 19.37
C SER A 279 -2.66 -13.79 19.08
N TYR A 280 -1.56 -13.06 19.13
CA TYR A 280 -1.54 -11.65 18.72
C TYR A 280 -1.61 -11.44 17.18
N PHE A 281 -1.60 -12.54 16.40
CA PHE A 281 -2.07 -12.57 15.02
C PHE A 281 -3.37 -13.39 14.99
N PRO A 282 -4.51 -12.79 15.32
CA PRO A 282 -5.77 -13.51 15.37
C PRO A 282 -6.13 -14.05 13.99
N VAL A 283 -6.32 -15.36 13.90
CA VAL A 283 -6.69 -16.08 12.67
C VAL A 283 -7.94 -16.89 12.91
N PRO A 284 -8.78 -17.11 11.86
CA PRO A 284 -10.00 -17.94 11.94
C PRO A 284 -9.74 -19.37 12.35
#